data_eb2a47f660e3289a7e89782dfb168073
#
_entry.id   eb2a47f660e3289a7e89782dfb168073
#
_cell.length_a   1.000
_cell.length_b   1.000
_cell.length_c   1.000
_cell.angle_alpha   90.00
_cell.angle_beta   90.00
_cell.angle_gamma   90.00
#
_symmetry.space_group_name_H-M   'P 1'
#
loop_
_entity.id
_entity.type
_entity.pdbx_description
1 polymer ?
#
loop_
_entity_poly.entity_id
_entity_poly.type
_entity_poly.pdbx_seq_one_letter_code
_entity_poly.pdbx_strand_id
1 'polypeptide(L)'
;LDEPTVGVDAQSRQHIFDYIQSLAEQGTTILYTSHYMEEIETLCKRVFILDLGEEVAYGTKEEVKKLVGHTQTVALTLDRVPAGFDEVLKNSENGIQFVTVDGQDMELTIDQTIFSMMKLIEQVEQAQLVIKSVNVKETTLEEAFLQLTGKTLRD
;
A
#
# COMPACT_ATOMS: atom_id res chain seq x y z
N LEU A 1 24.60 -7.03 -4.51
CA LEU A 1 24.28 -7.49 -3.15
C LEU A 1 23.10 -8.43 -3.26
N ASP A 2 23.32 -9.68 -2.89
CA ASP A 2 22.31 -10.74 -2.97
C ASP A 2 21.84 -11.08 -1.55
N GLU A 3 20.61 -10.71 -1.23
CA GLU A 3 19.95 -10.90 0.07
C GLU A 3 20.85 -10.60 1.29
N PRO A 4 21.51 -9.42 1.37
CA PRO A 4 22.59 -9.18 2.33
C PRO A 4 22.13 -9.09 3.80
N THR A 5 20.84 -9.08 4.06
CA THR A 5 20.23 -8.91 5.39
C THR A 5 19.62 -10.20 5.94
N VAL A 6 19.65 -11.28 5.17
CA VAL A 6 19.11 -12.57 5.63
C VAL A 6 19.84 -13.07 6.87
N GLY A 7 19.09 -13.35 7.94
CA GLY A 7 19.65 -13.82 9.22
C GLY A 7 20.29 -12.74 10.09
N VAL A 8 20.17 -11.48 9.71
CA VAL A 8 20.72 -10.33 10.43
C VAL A 8 19.67 -9.73 11.36
N ASP A 9 20.05 -9.38 12.57
CA ASP A 9 19.19 -8.68 13.53
C ASP A 9 18.83 -7.27 13.07
N ALA A 10 17.77 -6.68 13.65
CA ALA A 10 17.24 -5.39 13.21
C ALA A 10 18.25 -4.23 13.33
N GLN A 11 19.10 -4.24 14.36
CA GLN A 11 20.09 -3.17 14.57
C GLN A 11 21.19 -3.26 13.52
N SER A 12 21.72 -4.45 13.28
CA SER A 12 22.74 -4.72 12.26
C SER A 12 22.21 -4.45 10.85
N ARG A 13 20.93 -4.77 10.59
CA ARG A 13 20.25 -4.45 9.33
C ARG A 13 20.25 -2.96 9.06
N GLN A 14 19.92 -2.14 10.07
CA GLN A 14 19.92 -0.67 9.89
C GLN A 14 21.32 -0.15 9.53
N HIS A 15 22.37 -0.65 10.16
CA HIS A 15 23.75 -0.26 9.80
C HIS A 15 24.12 -0.64 8.36
N ILE A 16 23.66 -1.81 7.88
CA ILE A 16 23.84 -2.20 6.48
C ILE A 16 23.12 -1.21 5.54
N PHE A 17 21.89 -0.81 5.88
CA PHE A 17 21.12 0.16 5.09
C PHE A 17 21.83 1.52 5.02
N ASP A 18 22.26 2.04 6.15
CA ASP A 18 22.98 3.32 6.22
C ASP A 18 24.27 3.29 5.37
N TYR A 19 24.97 2.18 5.40
CA TYR A 19 26.19 1.99 4.59
C TYR A 19 25.86 1.93 3.09
N ILE A 20 24.83 1.19 2.70
CA ILE A 20 24.39 1.09 1.30
C ILE A 20 23.97 2.46 0.78
N GLN A 21 23.21 3.23 1.57
CA GLN A 21 22.79 4.57 1.20
C GLN A 21 24.00 5.50 1.02
N SER A 22 24.98 5.42 1.93
CA SER A 22 26.19 6.23 1.81
C SER A 22 26.99 5.94 0.54
N LEU A 23 27.07 4.67 0.11
CA LEU A 23 27.70 4.29 -1.15
C LEU A 23 26.93 4.84 -2.37
N ALA A 24 25.61 4.79 -2.32
CA ALA A 24 24.76 5.30 -3.39
C ALA A 24 24.89 6.85 -3.51
N GLU A 25 24.99 7.56 -2.39
CA GLU A 25 25.24 9.02 -2.36
C GLU A 25 26.61 9.39 -2.94
N GLN A 26 27.60 8.52 -2.81
CA GLN A 26 28.92 8.66 -3.43
C GLN A 26 28.94 8.34 -4.93
N GLY A 27 27.77 8.01 -5.51
CA GLY A 27 27.61 7.73 -6.94
C GLY A 27 27.80 6.26 -7.33
N THR A 28 27.87 5.34 -6.36
CA THR A 28 27.94 3.90 -6.64
C THR A 28 26.59 3.39 -7.12
N THR A 29 26.58 2.72 -8.27
CA THR A 29 25.40 1.97 -8.72
C THR A 29 25.32 0.63 -7.99
N ILE A 30 24.20 0.38 -7.33
CA ILE A 30 24.00 -0.80 -6.50
C ILE A 30 22.83 -1.61 -7.04
N LEU A 31 23.08 -2.89 -7.34
CA LEU A 31 22.04 -3.88 -7.57
C LEU A 31 21.81 -4.63 -6.26
N TYR A 32 20.57 -4.57 -5.76
CA TYR A 32 20.16 -5.14 -4.50
C TYR A 32 19.05 -6.16 -4.72
N THR A 33 19.20 -7.39 -4.28
CA THR A 33 18.13 -8.39 -4.29
C THR A 33 17.62 -8.65 -2.89
N SER A 34 16.33 -8.76 -2.73
CA SER A 34 15.65 -9.14 -1.49
C SER A 34 14.26 -9.67 -1.80
N HIS A 35 13.77 -10.53 -0.93
CA HIS A 35 12.36 -10.93 -0.88
C HIS A 35 11.57 -10.12 0.17
N TYR A 36 12.23 -9.24 0.92
CA TYR A 36 11.60 -8.31 1.86
C TYR A 36 11.26 -7.00 1.17
N MET A 37 9.98 -6.78 0.88
CA MET A 37 9.53 -5.59 0.13
C MET A 37 9.82 -4.28 0.87
N GLU A 38 9.80 -4.29 2.21
CA GLU A 38 10.16 -3.12 3.03
C GLU A 38 11.60 -2.63 2.78
N GLU A 39 12.54 -3.57 2.54
CA GLU A 39 13.93 -3.24 2.22
C GLU A 39 14.01 -2.55 0.85
N ILE A 40 13.29 -3.10 -0.13
CA ILE A 40 13.20 -2.52 -1.47
C ILE A 40 12.56 -1.13 -1.41
N GLU A 41 11.49 -0.96 -0.64
CA GLU A 41 10.86 0.36 -0.44
C GLU A 41 11.80 1.38 0.18
N THR A 42 12.65 0.96 1.09
CA THR A 42 13.58 1.84 1.82
C THR A 42 14.80 2.21 0.97
N LEU A 43 15.43 1.23 0.30
CA LEU A 43 16.74 1.40 -0.32
C LEU A 43 16.69 1.72 -1.82
N CYS A 44 15.72 1.16 -2.54
CA CYS A 44 15.72 1.18 -4.00
C CYS A 44 14.94 2.37 -4.56
N LYS A 45 15.47 2.99 -5.62
CA LYS A 45 14.75 4.01 -6.41
C LYS A 45 13.95 3.37 -7.54
N ARG A 46 14.43 2.26 -8.09
CA ARG A 46 13.80 1.51 -9.18
C ARG A 46 13.73 0.05 -8.77
N VAL A 47 12.72 -0.62 -9.28
CA VAL A 47 12.42 -2.02 -8.95
C VAL A 47 12.31 -2.81 -10.24
N PHE A 48 12.84 -4.02 -10.21
CA PHE A 48 12.69 -5.02 -11.24
C PHE A 48 12.08 -6.27 -10.61
N ILE A 49 10.86 -6.61 -11.00
CA ILE A 49 10.14 -7.77 -10.47
C ILE A 49 10.30 -8.94 -11.43
N LEU A 50 10.82 -10.04 -10.90
CA LEU A 50 10.94 -11.33 -11.60
C LEU A 50 9.98 -12.34 -10.95
N ASP A 51 9.25 -13.08 -11.78
CA ASP A 51 8.54 -14.29 -11.36
C ASP A 51 8.74 -15.39 -12.39
N LEU A 52 9.03 -16.61 -11.94
CA LEU A 52 9.33 -17.77 -12.79
C LEU A 52 10.39 -17.53 -13.87
N GLY A 53 11.33 -16.60 -13.64
CA GLY A 53 12.41 -16.26 -14.57
C GLY A 53 12.03 -15.25 -15.65
N GLU A 54 10.80 -14.73 -15.63
CA GLU A 54 10.32 -13.70 -16.57
C GLU A 54 10.20 -12.34 -15.88
N GLU A 55 10.39 -11.28 -16.67
CA GLU A 55 10.15 -9.92 -16.21
C GLU A 55 8.64 -9.69 -16.06
N VAL A 56 8.21 -9.35 -14.85
CA VAL A 56 6.82 -9.00 -14.56
C VAL A 56 6.61 -7.49 -14.58
N ALA A 57 7.55 -6.74 -14.02
CA ALA A 57 7.51 -5.29 -13.99
C ALA A 57 8.90 -4.68 -13.82
N TYR A 58 9.10 -3.50 -14.42
CA TYR A 58 10.29 -2.68 -14.24
C TYR A 58 9.94 -1.20 -14.24
N GLY A 59 10.45 -0.45 -13.26
CA GLY A 59 10.21 0.99 -13.16
C GLY A 59 10.59 1.58 -11.81
N THR A 60 10.18 2.82 -11.56
CA THR A 60 10.18 3.38 -10.22
C THR A 60 9.15 2.65 -9.35
N LYS A 61 9.26 2.79 -8.05
CA LYS A 61 8.29 2.20 -7.11
C LYS A 61 6.87 2.65 -7.42
N GLU A 62 6.69 3.92 -7.72
CA GLU A 62 5.41 4.54 -8.05
C GLU A 62 4.85 4.02 -9.38
N GLU A 63 5.71 3.82 -10.39
CA GLU A 63 5.32 3.23 -11.67
C GLU A 63 4.84 1.80 -11.49
N VAL A 64 5.57 0.99 -10.72
CA VAL A 64 5.22 -0.41 -10.44
C VAL A 64 3.91 -0.51 -9.64
N LYS A 65 3.74 0.32 -8.60
CA LYS A 65 2.49 0.37 -7.83
C LYS A 65 1.28 0.75 -8.70
N LYS A 66 1.45 1.62 -9.69
CA LYS A 66 0.36 2.01 -10.62
C LYS A 66 -0.07 0.89 -11.57
N LEU A 67 0.78 -0.12 -11.83
CA LEU A 67 0.42 -1.24 -12.72
C LEU A 67 -0.72 -2.10 -12.15
N VAL A 68 -0.89 -2.13 -10.84
CA VAL A 68 -1.93 -2.93 -10.16
C VAL A 68 -3.25 -2.18 -9.98
N GLY A 69 -3.37 -1.00 -10.58
CA GLY A 69 -4.60 -0.22 -10.60
C GLY A 69 -4.55 1.03 -9.73
N HIS A 70 -5.66 1.76 -9.76
CA HIS A 70 -5.84 2.99 -9.00
C HIS A 70 -6.57 2.75 -7.67
N THR A 71 -6.48 1.56 -7.13
CA THR A 71 -7.12 1.21 -5.85
C THR A 71 -6.28 1.68 -4.67
N GLN A 72 -6.95 2.18 -3.65
CA GLN A 72 -6.34 2.63 -2.41
C GLN A 72 -7.26 2.27 -1.25
N THR A 73 -6.70 2.08 -0.06
CA THR A 73 -7.49 1.79 1.14
C THR A 73 -7.58 3.03 2.01
N VAL A 74 -8.82 3.42 2.35
CA VAL A 74 -9.10 4.45 3.35
C VAL A 74 -9.61 3.76 4.60
N ALA A 75 -8.82 3.83 5.68
CA ALA A 75 -9.24 3.40 7.00
C ALA A 75 -9.95 4.56 7.71
N LEU A 76 -11.18 4.34 8.14
CA LEU A 76 -12.07 5.31 8.76
C LEU A 76 -12.55 4.80 10.11
N THR A 77 -12.32 5.54 11.19
CA THR A 77 -12.89 5.25 12.51
C THR A 77 -14.00 6.24 12.81
N LEU A 78 -15.19 5.74 13.10
CA LEU A 78 -16.36 6.54 13.45
C LEU A 78 -16.69 6.42 14.95
N ASP A 79 -17.54 7.31 15.46
CA ASP A 79 -18.10 7.19 16.82
C ASP A 79 -19.00 5.95 16.96
N ARG A 80 -19.71 5.59 15.86
CA ARG A 80 -20.51 4.39 15.70
C ARG A 80 -20.64 4.08 14.22
N VAL A 81 -20.94 2.83 13.86
CA VAL A 81 -21.29 2.42 12.49
C VAL A 81 -22.71 1.85 12.50
N PRO A 82 -23.70 2.57 11.98
CA PRO A 82 -25.08 2.06 11.88
C PRO A 82 -25.17 0.89 10.90
N ALA A 83 -26.09 -0.04 11.15
CA ALA A 83 -26.36 -1.12 10.22
C ALA A 83 -26.77 -0.59 8.85
N GLY A 84 -26.16 -1.10 7.79
CA GLY A 84 -26.42 -0.69 6.39
C GLY A 84 -25.68 0.57 5.94
N PHE A 85 -24.87 1.20 6.78
CA PHE A 85 -24.07 2.37 6.37
C PHE A 85 -23.01 2.01 5.34
N ASP A 86 -22.47 0.81 5.39
CA ASP A 86 -21.55 0.27 4.39
C ASP A 86 -22.21 0.18 2.99
N GLU A 87 -23.49 -0.20 2.92
CA GLU A 87 -24.25 -0.21 1.67
C GLU A 87 -24.50 1.20 1.13
N VAL A 88 -24.79 2.16 2.03
CA VAL A 88 -24.93 3.58 1.66
C VAL A 88 -23.65 4.09 1.01
N LEU A 89 -22.50 3.77 1.58
CA LEU A 89 -21.22 4.18 1.04
C LEU A 89 -20.91 3.52 -0.31
N LYS A 90 -21.15 2.23 -0.47
CA LYS A 90 -20.97 1.49 -1.74
C LYS A 90 -21.84 2.05 -2.86
N ASN A 91 -23.08 2.43 -2.56
CA ASN A 91 -24.03 2.92 -3.55
C ASN A 91 -23.88 4.43 -3.87
N SER A 92 -22.91 5.10 -3.29
CA SER A 92 -22.76 6.55 -3.35
C SER A 92 -22.15 7.12 -4.63
N GLU A 93 -21.80 6.28 -5.60
CA GLU A 93 -21.06 6.66 -6.82
C GLU A 93 -19.77 7.47 -6.54
N ASN A 94 -19.18 7.23 -5.38
CA ASN A 94 -17.94 7.89 -4.92
C ASN A 94 -16.69 7.02 -5.13
N GLY A 95 -16.71 6.06 -6.05
CA GLY A 95 -15.57 5.20 -6.35
C GLY A 95 -15.22 4.21 -5.23
N ILE A 96 -16.12 3.98 -4.28
CA ILE A 96 -15.93 2.99 -3.20
C ILE A 96 -16.33 1.61 -3.73
N GLN A 97 -15.37 0.70 -3.82
CA GLN A 97 -15.56 -0.64 -4.40
C GLN A 97 -15.94 -1.68 -3.33
N PHE A 98 -15.25 -1.65 -2.21
CA PHE A 98 -15.47 -2.56 -1.09
C PHE A 98 -15.46 -1.80 0.23
N VAL A 99 -16.24 -2.29 1.18
CA VAL A 99 -16.29 -1.79 2.55
C VAL A 99 -16.28 -2.98 3.49
N THR A 100 -15.34 -2.98 4.44
CA THR A 100 -15.32 -3.88 5.58
C THR A 100 -15.58 -3.10 6.85
N VAL A 101 -16.29 -3.70 7.81
CA VAL A 101 -16.65 -3.06 9.08
C VAL A 101 -16.24 -3.97 10.22
N ASP A 102 -15.48 -3.42 11.16
CA ASP A 102 -15.11 -4.06 12.42
C ASP A 102 -15.38 -3.09 13.59
N GLY A 103 -16.53 -3.26 14.24
CA GLY A 103 -16.95 -2.36 15.32
C GLY A 103 -17.13 -0.90 14.88
N GLN A 104 -16.21 -0.04 15.26
CA GLN A 104 -16.19 1.39 14.88
C GLN A 104 -15.26 1.68 13.70
N ASP A 105 -14.46 0.69 13.31
CA ASP A 105 -13.49 0.82 12.24
C ASP A 105 -14.07 0.31 10.93
N MET A 106 -13.78 1.04 9.86
CA MET A 106 -14.16 0.71 8.48
C MET A 106 -12.94 0.79 7.60
N GLU A 107 -12.78 -0.16 6.69
CA GLU A 107 -11.82 -0.05 5.60
C GLU A 107 -12.57 0.03 4.28
N LEU A 108 -12.27 1.08 3.52
CA LEU A 108 -12.86 1.39 2.23
C LEU A 108 -11.82 1.16 1.15
N THR A 109 -12.04 0.20 0.25
CA THR A 109 -11.25 0.10 -0.99
C THR A 109 -11.85 1.04 -2.01
N ILE A 110 -11.07 2.00 -2.46
CA ILE A 110 -11.50 3.09 -3.34
C ILE A 110 -10.77 3.07 -4.69
N ASP A 111 -11.42 3.59 -5.72
CA ASP A 111 -10.78 3.98 -6.96
C ASP A 111 -10.35 5.44 -6.88
N GLN A 112 -9.03 5.69 -6.85
CA GLN A 112 -8.45 7.03 -6.70
C GLN A 112 -8.86 8.00 -7.82
N THR A 113 -9.26 7.50 -8.99
CA THR A 113 -9.63 8.34 -10.13
C THR A 113 -11.02 8.96 -10.00
N ILE A 114 -11.87 8.35 -9.16
CA ILE A 114 -13.27 8.73 -8.98
C ILE A 114 -13.52 9.23 -7.56
N PHE A 115 -12.77 8.72 -6.59
CA PHE A 115 -13.00 8.95 -5.17
C PHE A 115 -12.82 10.42 -4.78
N SER A 116 -13.76 10.91 -3.99
CA SER A 116 -13.70 12.22 -3.36
C SER A 116 -13.85 12.12 -1.85
N MET A 117 -12.80 12.52 -1.13
CA MET A 117 -12.83 12.58 0.32
C MET A 117 -13.92 13.53 0.84
N MET A 118 -14.19 14.63 0.12
CA MET A 118 -15.24 15.58 0.48
C MET A 118 -16.62 14.91 0.46
N LYS A 119 -16.92 14.12 -0.58
CA LYS A 119 -18.17 13.37 -0.66
C LYS A 119 -18.29 12.33 0.48
N LEU A 120 -17.19 11.68 0.86
CA LEU A 120 -17.20 10.76 2.00
C LEU A 120 -17.55 11.50 3.30
N ILE A 121 -16.93 12.66 3.55
CA ILE A 121 -17.21 13.47 4.73
C ILE A 121 -18.68 13.92 4.76
N GLU A 122 -19.20 14.42 3.63
CA GLU A 122 -20.61 14.82 3.52
C GLU A 122 -21.57 13.66 3.85
N GLN A 123 -21.27 12.45 3.40
CA GLN A 123 -22.10 11.27 3.69
C GLN A 123 -22.09 10.90 5.17
N VAL A 124 -20.91 10.98 5.81
CA VAL A 124 -20.77 10.75 7.25
C VAL A 124 -21.55 11.80 8.05
N GLU A 125 -21.47 13.08 7.65
CA GLU A 125 -22.22 14.17 8.28
C GLU A 125 -23.73 14.03 8.08
N GLN A 126 -24.20 13.66 6.88
CA GLN A 126 -25.61 13.41 6.60
C GLN A 126 -26.18 12.26 7.45
N ALA A 127 -25.36 11.27 7.76
CA ALA A 127 -25.70 10.18 8.66
C ALA A 127 -25.60 10.57 10.15
N GLN A 128 -25.25 11.82 10.46
CA GLN A 128 -25.03 12.31 11.82
C GLN A 128 -24.00 11.50 12.61
N LEU A 129 -22.92 11.11 11.92
CA LEU A 129 -21.80 10.38 12.49
C LEU A 129 -20.59 11.29 12.69
N VAL A 130 -19.71 10.93 13.64
CA VAL A 130 -18.51 11.68 13.93
C VAL A 130 -17.28 10.87 13.52
N ILE A 131 -16.45 11.48 12.66
CA ILE A 131 -15.17 10.91 12.27
C ILE A 131 -14.18 11.09 13.43
N LYS A 132 -13.64 9.99 13.94
CA LYS A 132 -12.57 10.00 14.95
C LYS A 132 -11.19 10.00 14.30
N SER A 133 -11.02 9.22 13.24
CA SER A 133 -9.78 9.20 12.47
C SER A 133 -10.04 8.83 11.03
N VAL A 134 -9.18 9.33 10.13
CA VAL A 134 -9.08 8.91 8.73
C VAL A 134 -7.61 8.67 8.43
N ASN A 135 -7.30 7.53 7.88
CA ASN A 135 -5.96 7.20 7.39
C ASN A 135 -6.06 6.64 5.97
N VAL A 136 -5.30 7.23 5.06
CA VAL A 136 -5.22 6.76 3.67
C VAL A 136 -3.97 5.91 3.55
N LYS A 137 -4.17 4.62 3.29
CA LYS A 137 -3.08 3.67 3.07
C LYS A 137 -2.78 3.61 1.58
N GLU A 138 -1.57 3.98 1.20
CA GLU A 138 -1.10 3.81 -0.17
C GLU A 138 -0.84 2.33 -0.45
N THR A 139 -1.02 1.92 -1.71
CA THR A 139 -0.64 0.57 -2.16
C THR A 139 0.85 0.34 -1.90
N THR A 140 1.17 -0.73 -1.21
CA THR A 140 2.55 -1.12 -0.94
C THR A 140 3.17 -1.85 -2.14
N LEU A 141 4.50 -1.92 -2.21
CA LEU A 141 5.17 -2.76 -3.21
C LEU A 141 4.85 -4.24 -3.03
N GLU A 142 4.60 -4.68 -1.80
CA GLU A 142 4.20 -6.06 -1.51
C GLU A 142 2.85 -6.39 -2.12
N GLU A 143 1.84 -5.51 -1.93
CA GLU A 143 0.54 -5.66 -2.57
C GLU A 143 0.65 -5.66 -4.10
N ALA A 144 1.47 -4.76 -4.65
CA ALA A 144 1.72 -4.70 -6.08
C ALA A 144 2.37 -6.00 -6.59
N PHE A 145 3.39 -6.50 -5.91
CA PHE A 145 4.06 -7.76 -6.26
C PHE A 145 3.09 -8.94 -6.27
N LEU A 146 2.28 -9.08 -5.22
CA LEU A 146 1.32 -10.18 -5.09
C LEU A 146 0.26 -10.15 -6.20
N GLN A 147 -0.26 -8.98 -6.53
CA GLN A 147 -1.23 -8.82 -7.61
C GLN A 147 -0.61 -9.12 -8.99
N LEU A 148 0.60 -8.61 -9.26
CA LEU A 148 1.29 -8.81 -10.54
C LEU A 148 1.71 -10.26 -10.78
N THR A 149 2.09 -10.99 -9.72
CA THR A 149 2.48 -12.41 -9.83
C THR A 149 1.30 -13.37 -9.72
N GLY A 150 0.07 -12.86 -9.53
CA GLY A 150 -1.14 -13.68 -9.38
C GLY A 150 -1.18 -14.51 -8.09
N LYS A 151 -0.31 -14.19 -7.12
CA LYS A 151 -0.29 -14.81 -5.80
C LYS A 151 -1.26 -14.03 -4.92
N THR A 152 -2.32 -14.67 -4.46
CA THR A 152 -3.16 -14.13 -3.39
C THR A 152 -2.40 -14.23 -2.07
N LEU A 153 -2.48 -13.18 -1.25
CA LEU A 153 -2.11 -13.28 0.16
C LEU A 153 -2.90 -14.46 0.74
N ARG A 154 -2.19 -15.55 1.03
CA ARG A 154 -2.74 -16.61 1.86
C ARG A 154 -2.37 -16.23 3.28
N ASP A 155 -3.41 -15.97 4.07
CA ASP A 155 -3.36 -15.84 5.53
C ASP A 155 -2.57 -16.99 6.17
#